data_6be87f89e5dfc64df08eb0faa94f558e
#
_entry.id   6be87f89e5dfc64df08eb0faa94f558e
#
_cell.length_a   1.000
_cell.length_b   1.000
_cell.length_c   1.000
_cell.angle_alpha   90.00
_cell.angle_beta   90.00
_cell.angle_gamma   90.00
#
_symmetry.space_group_name_H-M   'P 1'
#
loop_
_entity.id
_entity.type
_entity.pdbx_description
1 polymer ?
#
loop_
_entity_poly.entity_id
_entity_poly.type
_entity_poly.pdbx_seq_one_letter_code
_entity_poly.pdbx_strand_id
1 'polypeptide(L)'
;GSNFLYAGSDKTPLYVHALTVNSYIQSAYKCTNGGSQISKLLIKQLRSYGAEVYKHSEVSEMIFNDELILKSVKTKSEKEYFAKKFISNIEIKTTLDLIGKEHFKKSFTKRIDELEPISSCFSVYIVLKPKTFKHFNFNYYHYKKEENIWSQSNYSEENWPESYMLSATVSKQNPEFAESLTILTYKNYDEVKQWETTFNTVAEEHERGKTYEAFKTEKAKKLISEIEKKFPELRSQIKAVHTSSPLSY
;
A
#
# COMPACT_ATOMS: atom_id res chain seq x y z
N GLY A 1 -3.82 12.57 10.76
CA GLY A 1 -2.60 12.21 10.04
C GLY A 1 -1.82 11.07 10.65
N SER A 2 -1.22 11.21 11.84
CA SER A 2 -0.30 10.19 12.38
C SER A 2 -0.95 8.84 12.68
N ASN A 3 -2.21 8.79 13.04
CA ASN A 3 -2.93 7.54 13.27
C ASN A 3 -3.08 6.66 12.02
N PHE A 4 -2.96 7.21 10.82
CA PHE A 4 -2.92 6.43 9.57
C PHE A 4 -1.56 5.77 9.29
N LEU A 5 -0.55 6.06 10.10
CA LEU A 5 0.81 5.55 9.92
C LEU A 5 1.23 4.58 11.02
N TYR A 6 0.47 4.53 12.14
CA TYR A 6 0.92 3.83 13.34
C TYR A 6 -0.22 3.11 14.05
N ALA A 7 0.15 2.20 14.93
CA ALA A 7 -0.73 1.63 15.94
C ALA A 7 -1.32 2.73 16.85
N GLY A 8 -2.20 2.39 17.75
CA GLY A 8 -2.85 3.33 18.67
C GLY A 8 -1.90 4.13 19.54
N SER A 9 -2.44 5.03 20.35
CA SER A 9 -1.69 5.92 21.25
C SER A 9 -0.85 5.19 22.29
N ASP A 10 -1.23 3.98 22.67
CA ASP A 10 -0.56 3.10 23.62
C ASP A 10 0.74 2.46 23.06
N LYS A 11 0.83 2.32 21.72
CA LYS A 11 1.96 1.68 21.04
C LYS A 11 2.83 2.67 20.28
N THR A 12 2.36 3.88 20.00
CA THR A 12 3.10 4.87 19.22
C THR A 12 4.03 5.72 20.10
N PRO A 13 5.36 5.63 19.95
CA PRO A 13 6.28 6.46 20.72
C PRO A 13 6.09 7.95 20.42
N LEU A 14 6.20 8.79 21.45
CA LEU A 14 6.03 10.23 21.33
C LEU A 14 6.92 10.85 20.23
N TYR A 15 8.17 10.42 20.12
CA TYR A 15 9.09 10.96 19.10
C TYR A 15 8.63 10.63 17.68
N VAL A 16 8.04 9.46 17.45
CA VAL A 16 7.49 9.08 16.13
C VAL A 16 6.31 9.99 15.77
N HIS A 17 5.41 10.21 16.73
CA HIS A 17 4.29 11.14 16.56
C HIS A 17 4.79 12.57 16.28
N ALA A 18 5.75 13.07 17.07
CA ALA A 18 6.32 14.39 16.90
C ALA A 18 7.00 14.58 15.54
N LEU A 19 7.77 13.60 15.06
CA LEU A 19 8.39 13.63 13.72
C LEU A 19 7.34 13.68 12.61
N THR A 20 6.27 12.90 12.74
CA THR A 20 5.17 12.92 11.77
C THR A 20 4.47 14.27 11.73
N VAL A 21 4.12 14.83 12.89
CA VAL A 21 3.49 16.16 12.98
C VAL A 21 4.42 17.23 12.42
N ASN A 22 5.72 17.19 12.75
CA ASN A 22 6.70 18.12 12.22
C ASN A 22 6.80 18.09 10.70
N SER A 23 6.69 16.92 10.08
CA SER A 23 6.72 16.80 8.61
C SER A 23 5.56 17.57 7.95
N TYR A 24 4.38 17.56 8.58
CA TYR A 24 3.23 18.35 8.10
C TYR A 24 3.40 19.84 8.34
N ILE A 25 3.99 20.24 9.48
CA ILE A 25 4.27 21.67 9.81
C ILE A 25 5.26 22.25 8.78
N GLN A 26 6.29 21.50 8.41
CA GLN A 26 7.30 21.96 7.47
C GLN A 26 6.78 22.05 6.04
N SER A 27 5.97 21.21 5.57
CA SER A 27 5.15 21.24 4.35
C SER A 27 4.79 19.82 3.87
N ALA A 28 3.71 19.71 3.10
CA ALA A 28 3.32 18.49 2.43
C ALA A 28 3.17 18.74 0.93
N TYR A 29 3.71 17.83 0.11
CA TYR A 29 3.71 17.95 -1.34
C TYR A 29 3.05 16.74 -2.00
N LYS A 30 2.41 16.97 -3.13
CA LYS A 30 1.89 15.92 -4.02
C LYS A 30 2.58 15.99 -5.37
N CYS A 31 2.82 14.83 -5.97
CA CYS A 31 3.31 14.75 -7.33
C CYS A 31 2.18 15.05 -8.30
N THR A 32 2.26 16.16 -9.05
CA THR A 32 1.40 16.39 -10.21
C THR A 32 1.60 15.25 -11.20
N ASN A 33 0.52 14.71 -11.77
CA ASN A 33 0.50 13.49 -12.60
C ASN A 33 0.81 12.18 -11.82
N GLY A 34 0.71 12.20 -10.48
CA GLY A 34 0.83 11.03 -9.63
C GLY A 34 2.26 10.63 -9.27
N GLY A 35 2.40 9.77 -8.25
CA GLY A 35 3.68 9.37 -7.66
C GLY A 35 4.53 8.43 -8.53
N SER A 36 3.94 7.76 -9.53
CA SER A 36 4.67 6.82 -10.41
C SER A 36 5.83 7.46 -11.19
N GLN A 37 5.81 8.79 -11.35
CA GLN A 37 6.91 9.52 -12.00
C GLN A 37 8.21 9.43 -11.20
N ILE A 38 8.16 9.28 -9.86
CA ILE A 38 9.36 9.10 -9.02
C ILE A 38 10.06 7.81 -9.43
N SER A 39 9.33 6.68 -9.48
CA SER A 39 9.88 5.40 -9.90
C SER A 39 10.41 5.44 -11.34
N LYS A 40 9.69 6.10 -12.26
CA LYS A 40 10.14 6.27 -13.65
C LYS A 40 11.44 7.04 -13.76
N LEU A 41 11.60 8.12 -12.98
CA LEU A 41 12.84 8.91 -12.95
C LEU A 41 14.00 8.12 -12.37
N LEU A 42 13.79 7.39 -11.28
CA LEU A 42 14.79 6.52 -10.68
C LEU A 42 15.23 5.42 -11.63
N ILE A 43 14.30 4.75 -12.31
CA ILE A 43 14.62 3.73 -13.32
C ILE A 43 15.41 4.33 -14.48
N LYS A 44 15.04 5.53 -14.94
CA LYS A 44 15.78 6.25 -15.99
C LYS A 44 17.23 6.52 -15.54
N GLN A 45 17.41 6.97 -14.30
CA GLN A 45 18.73 7.25 -13.74
C GLN A 45 19.57 5.97 -13.58
N LEU A 46 18.97 4.87 -13.08
CA LEU A 46 19.63 3.57 -12.98
C LEU A 46 20.14 3.11 -14.35
N ARG A 47 19.30 3.18 -15.38
CA ARG A 47 19.68 2.79 -16.74
C ARG A 47 20.78 3.66 -17.33
N SER A 48 20.84 4.95 -16.98
CA SER A 48 21.95 5.84 -17.44
C SER A 48 23.30 5.46 -16.83
N TYR A 49 23.31 4.71 -15.73
CA TYR A 49 24.51 4.13 -15.12
C TYR A 49 24.80 2.69 -15.62
N GLY A 50 24.06 2.21 -16.63
CA GLY A 50 24.21 0.86 -17.16
C GLY A 50 23.53 -0.22 -16.31
N ALA A 51 22.70 0.15 -15.34
CA ALA A 51 21.97 -0.82 -14.53
C ALA A 51 20.77 -1.38 -15.29
N GLU A 52 20.44 -2.63 -15.01
CA GLU A 52 19.29 -3.32 -15.55
C GLU A 52 18.17 -3.40 -14.52
N VAL A 53 16.92 -3.30 -14.98
CA VAL A 53 15.72 -3.39 -14.14
C VAL A 53 14.80 -4.45 -14.72
N TYR A 54 14.68 -5.55 -14.01
CA TYR A 54 13.83 -6.67 -14.38
C TYR A 54 12.47 -6.57 -13.68
N LYS A 55 11.41 -6.88 -14.40
CA LYS A 55 10.05 -7.01 -13.87
C LYS A 55 9.62 -8.46 -13.91
N HIS A 56 8.62 -8.82 -13.13
CA HIS A 56 8.10 -10.20 -13.08
C HIS A 56 9.20 -11.23 -12.83
N SER A 57 10.16 -10.86 -11.97
CA SER A 57 11.35 -11.65 -11.64
C SER A 57 11.40 -11.90 -10.13
N GLU A 58 10.37 -12.62 -9.63
CA GLU A 58 10.28 -12.99 -8.24
C GLU A 58 11.39 -13.98 -7.86
N VAL A 59 12.18 -13.61 -6.86
CA VAL A 59 13.24 -14.46 -6.33
C VAL A 59 12.60 -15.58 -5.50
N SER A 60 12.93 -16.82 -5.82
CA SER A 60 12.45 -18.03 -5.15
C SER A 60 13.54 -18.75 -4.35
N GLU A 61 14.83 -18.47 -4.64
CA GLU A 61 15.94 -19.16 -4.00
C GLU A 61 17.16 -18.25 -3.90
N MET A 62 17.92 -18.39 -2.82
CA MET A 62 19.22 -17.78 -2.59
C MET A 62 20.29 -18.86 -2.56
N ILE A 63 21.29 -18.76 -3.42
CA ILE A 63 22.33 -19.79 -3.60
C ILE A 63 23.61 -19.34 -2.90
N PHE A 64 24.04 -20.11 -1.92
CA PHE A 64 25.25 -19.88 -1.11
C PHE A 64 26.35 -20.84 -1.50
N ASN A 65 27.60 -20.45 -1.28
CA ASN A 65 28.75 -21.36 -1.32
C ASN A 65 28.95 -22.03 0.05
N ASP A 66 29.96 -22.92 0.12
CA ASP A 66 30.30 -23.65 1.35
C ASP A 66 30.70 -22.75 2.53
N GLU A 67 31.09 -21.50 2.25
CA GLU A 67 31.44 -20.49 3.26
C GLU A 67 30.23 -19.61 3.67
N LEU A 68 29.01 -19.97 3.27
CA LEU A 68 27.78 -19.21 3.47
C LEU A 68 27.79 -17.78 2.87
N ILE A 69 28.55 -17.61 1.77
CA ILE A 69 28.53 -16.36 1.02
C ILE A 69 27.51 -16.49 -0.12
N LEU A 70 26.55 -15.57 -0.17
CA LEU A 70 25.55 -15.53 -1.24
C LEU A 70 26.21 -15.27 -2.60
N LYS A 71 26.07 -16.20 -3.53
CA LYS A 71 26.65 -16.18 -4.89
C LYS A 71 25.68 -15.67 -5.94
N SER A 72 24.45 -16.11 -5.85
CA SER A 72 23.41 -15.81 -6.82
C SER A 72 22.03 -15.89 -6.19
N VAL A 73 21.06 -15.35 -6.91
CA VAL A 73 19.64 -15.51 -6.63
C VAL A 73 18.96 -16.12 -7.86
N LYS A 74 18.03 -17.04 -7.62
CA LYS A 74 17.25 -17.70 -8.65
C LYS A 74 15.80 -17.24 -8.57
N THR A 75 15.19 -17.02 -9.71
CA THR A 75 13.79 -16.60 -9.81
C THR A 75 12.86 -17.78 -10.06
N LYS A 76 11.56 -17.62 -9.84
CA LYS A 76 10.52 -18.62 -10.20
C LYS A 76 10.54 -19.02 -11.68
N SER A 77 11.06 -18.17 -12.56
CA SER A 77 11.25 -18.46 -13.98
C SER A 77 12.59 -19.15 -14.29
N GLU A 78 13.24 -19.73 -13.28
CA GLU A 78 14.51 -20.47 -13.37
C GLU A 78 15.71 -19.63 -13.83
N LYS A 79 15.58 -18.30 -13.92
CA LYS A 79 16.72 -17.42 -14.25
C LYS A 79 17.56 -17.17 -13.01
N GLU A 80 18.88 -17.21 -13.18
CA GLU A 80 19.85 -16.97 -12.12
C GLU A 80 20.61 -15.67 -12.35
N TYR A 81 20.79 -14.90 -11.28
CA TYR A 81 21.47 -13.60 -11.29
C TYR A 81 22.62 -13.60 -10.29
N PHE A 82 23.81 -13.25 -10.77
CA PHE A 82 25.04 -13.21 -9.98
C PHE A 82 25.41 -11.79 -9.61
N ALA A 83 25.92 -11.59 -8.39
CA ALA A 83 26.42 -10.29 -7.94
C ALA A 83 27.50 -10.46 -6.86
N LYS A 84 28.30 -9.42 -6.67
CA LYS A 84 29.28 -9.36 -5.57
C LYS A 84 28.63 -8.97 -4.23
N LYS A 85 27.51 -8.26 -4.28
CA LYS A 85 26.72 -7.82 -3.12
C LYS A 85 25.26 -7.84 -3.48
N PHE A 86 24.43 -8.19 -2.49
CA PHE A 86 22.98 -8.25 -2.60
C PHE A 86 22.35 -7.34 -1.56
N ILE A 87 21.27 -6.67 -1.92
CA ILE A 87 20.42 -5.88 -1.02
C ILE A 87 19.00 -6.44 -1.15
N SER A 88 18.48 -6.97 -0.06
CA SER A 88 17.09 -7.38 0.04
C SER A 88 16.25 -6.22 0.61
N ASN A 89 15.22 -5.82 -0.13
CA ASN A 89 14.24 -4.81 0.28
C ASN A 89 12.80 -5.37 0.21
N ILE A 90 12.67 -6.67 0.40
CA ILE A 90 11.38 -7.36 0.58
C ILE A 90 11.09 -7.49 2.08
N GLU A 91 9.90 -8.00 2.42
CA GLU A 91 9.51 -8.25 3.80
C GLU A 91 10.56 -9.09 4.53
N ILE A 92 10.90 -8.69 5.78
CA ILE A 92 12.04 -9.27 6.50
C ILE A 92 11.85 -10.76 6.81
N LYS A 93 10.64 -11.22 7.14
CA LYS A 93 10.36 -12.65 7.41
C LYS A 93 10.58 -13.47 6.15
N THR A 94 10.08 -13.00 5.01
CA THR A 94 10.33 -13.62 3.68
C THR A 94 11.82 -13.68 3.35
N THR A 95 12.58 -12.61 3.64
CA THR A 95 14.03 -12.61 3.46
C THR A 95 14.70 -13.69 4.32
N LEU A 96 14.31 -13.80 5.61
CA LEU A 96 14.86 -14.81 6.51
C LEU A 96 14.50 -16.23 6.10
N ASP A 97 13.30 -16.46 5.58
CA ASP A 97 12.86 -17.77 5.10
C ASP A 97 13.63 -18.19 3.83
N LEU A 98 13.93 -17.25 2.94
CA LEU A 98 14.75 -17.49 1.74
C LEU A 98 16.23 -17.78 2.06
N ILE A 99 16.77 -17.18 3.11
CA ILE A 99 18.16 -17.38 3.53
C ILE A 99 18.31 -18.66 4.37
N GLY A 100 17.30 -18.96 5.19
CA GLY A 100 17.34 -19.97 6.24
C GLY A 100 17.57 -19.32 7.62
N LYS A 101 16.59 -19.44 8.50
CA LYS A 101 16.61 -18.81 9.86
C LYS A 101 17.76 -19.32 10.73
N GLU A 102 18.28 -20.51 10.46
CA GLU A 102 19.41 -21.12 11.15
C GLU A 102 20.72 -20.35 11.00
N HIS A 103 20.86 -19.56 9.95
CA HIS A 103 22.04 -18.73 9.69
C HIS A 103 22.08 -17.44 10.50
N PHE A 104 21.05 -17.18 11.28
CA PHE A 104 20.93 -15.97 12.11
C PHE A 104 20.98 -16.29 13.61
N LYS A 105 21.33 -15.29 14.40
CA LYS A 105 21.24 -15.41 15.86
C LYS A 105 19.80 -15.63 16.30
N LYS A 106 19.54 -16.62 17.15
CA LYS A 106 18.19 -16.95 17.66
C LYS A 106 17.47 -15.75 18.28
N SER A 107 18.19 -14.86 18.97
CA SER A 107 17.61 -13.63 19.52
C SER A 107 17.10 -12.65 18.46
N PHE A 108 17.76 -12.62 17.29
CA PHE A 108 17.34 -11.80 16.17
C PHE A 108 16.09 -12.38 15.49
N THR A 109 16.10 -13.66 15.15
CA THR A 109 14.95 -14.33 14.51
C THR A 109 13.73 -14.28 15.41
N LYS A 110 13.90 -14.57 16.72
CA LYS A 110 12.82 -14.45 17.70
C LYS A 110 12.19 -13.04 17.71
N ARG A 111 13.02 -12.00 17.74
CA ARG A 111 12.52 -10.61 17.70
C ARG A 111 11.74 -10.31 16.44
N ILE A 112 12.15 -10.85 15.28
CA ILE A 112 11.44 -10.66 14.01
C ILE A 112 10.14 -11.45 13.98
N ASP A 113 10.14 -12.67 14.50
CA ASP A 113 8.93 -13.51 14.56
C ASP A 113 7.87 -12.94 15.50
N GLU A 114 8.29 -12.25 16.57
CA GLU A 114 7.43 -11.57 17.55
C GLU A 114 6.88 -10.22 17.05
N LEU A 115 7.32 -9.72 15.88
CA LEU A 115 6.74 -8.50 15.31
C LEU A 115 5.26 -8.72 14.97
N GLU A 116 4.42 -7.95 15.63
CA GLU A 116 3.00 -7.93 15.33
C GLU A 116 2.76 -7.20 14.00
N PRO A 117 1.96 -7.77 13.07
CA PRO A 117 1.54 -7.05 11.90
C PRO A 117 0.70 -5.83 12.31
N ILE A 118 1.03 -4.67 11.76
CA ILE A 118 0.19 -3.49 11.92
C ILE A 118 -1.07 -3.62 11.07
N SER A 119 -2.08 -2.79 11.36
CA SER A 119 -3.29 -2.72 10.57
C SER A 119 -2.99 -2.46 9.11
N SER A 120 -3.66 -3.18 8.25
CA SER A 120 -3.60 -2.97 6.80
C SER A 120 -4.66 -1.97 6.36
N CYS A 121 -4.80 -1.74 5.06
CA CYS A 121 -5.74 -0.79 4.52
C CYS A 121 -6.53 -1.35 3.32
N PHE A 122 -7.65 -0.69 3.06
CA PHE A 122 -8.44 -0.84 1.85
C PHE A 122 -8.45 0.49 1.11
N SER A 123 -8.14 0.47 -0.17
CA SER A 123 -8.11 1.67 -1.00
C SER A 123 -9.11 1.57 -2.15
N VAL A 124 -9.76 2.69 -2.43
CA VAL A 124 -10.60 2.86 -3.61
C VAL A 124 -10.01 3.96 -4.48
N TYR A 125 -9.73 3.64 -5.72
CA TYR A 125 -9.24 4.56 -6.73
C TYR A 125 -10.37 4.86 -7.72
N ILE A 126 -10.84 6.10 -7.71
CA ILE A 126 -11.94 6.56 -8.56
C ILE A 126 -11.33 7.32 -9.72
N VAL A 127 -11.51 6.83 -10.94
CA VAL A 127 -11.21 7.59 -12.14
C VAL A 127 -12.42 8.46 -12.46
N LEU A 128 -12.21 9.75 -12.66
CA LEU A 128 -13.27 10.72 -12.88
C LEU A 128 -13.47 11.00 -14.38
N LYS A 129 -14.68 11.41 -14.74
CA LYS A 129 -14.96 11.98 -16.05
C LYS A 129 -14.23 13.31 -16.18
N PRO A 130 -13.71 13.66 -17.37
CA PRO A 130 -12.98 14.91 -17.57
C PRO A 130 -13.80 16.14 -17.19
N LYS A 131 -13.20 17.07 -16.46
CA LYS A 131 -13.78 18.39 -16.11
C LYS A 131 -15.08 18.33 -15.32
N THR A 132 -15.30 17.28 -14.53
CA THR A 132 -16.54 17.14 -13.74
C THR A 132 -16.35 17.43 -12.25
N PHE A 133 -15.17 17.16 -11.69
CA PHE A 133 -14.90 17.29 -10.27
C PHE A 133 -13.80 18.34 -10.03
N LYS A 134 -14.11 19.41 -9.31
CA LYS A 134 -13.12 20.44 -8.97
C LYS A 134 -12.00 19.89 -8.10
N HIS A 135 -10.76 20.20 -8.47
CA HIS A 135 -9.59 19.81 -7.70
C HIS A 135 -9.54 20.54 -6.34
N PHE A 136 -9.12 19.83 -5.32
CA PHE A 136 -8.73 20.38 -4.02
C PHE A 136 -7.28 19.96 -3.69
N ASN A 137 -6.49 20.90 -3.21
CA ASN A 137 -5.05 20.69 -2.94
C ASN A 137 -4.75 20.40 -1.48
N PHE A 138 -5.51 19.47 -0.88
CA PHE A 138 -5.32 18.99 0.50
C PHE A 138 -5.88 17.58 0.61
N ASN A 139 -5.67 16.91 1.76
CA ASN A 139 -6.32 15.65 2.06
C ASN A 139 -7.46 15.90 3.05
N TYR A 140 -8.60 15.28 2.80
CA TYR A 140 -9.65 15.15 3.81
C TYR A 140 -9.34 13.96 4.70
N TYR A 141 -9.39 14.18 6.01
CA TYR A 141 -9.37 13.13 7.02
C TYR A 141 -10.71 13.16 7.72
N HIS A 142 -11.49 12.13 7.56
CA HIS A 142 -12.80 11.98 8.16
C HIS A 142 -12.76 10.95 9.28
N TYR A 143 -13.39 11.25 10.39
CA TYR A 143 -13.57 10.37 11.55
C TYR A 143 -15.05 10.40 11.93
N LYS A 144 -15.65 9.23 12.17
CA LYS A 144 -17.05 9.16 12.62
C LYS A 144 -17.21 9.70 14.03
N LYS A 145 -16.20 9.46 14.89
CA LYS A 145 -16.18 9.90 16.28
C LYS A 145 -14.81 10.43 16.64
N GLU A 146 -14.76 11.61 17.29
CA GLU A 146 -13.51 12.24 17.70
C GLU A 146 -12.76 11.43 18.76
N GLU A 147 -13.48 10.80 19.68
CA GLU A 147 -12.95 9.96 20.76
C GLU A 147 -12.17 8.74 20.27
N ASN A 148 -12.46 8.28 19.04
CA ASN A 148 -11.86 7.07 18.47
C ASN A 148 -10.69 7.34 17.52
N ILE A 149 -10.13 8.53 17.49
CA ILE A 149 -9.07 8.91 16.53
C ILE A 149 -7.87 7.94 16.57
N TRP A 150 -7.52 7.41 17.74
CA TRP A 150 -6.38 6.52 17.92
C TRP A 150 -6.71 5.02 17.81
N SER A 151 -7.99 4.68 17.76
CA SER A 151 -8.46 3.28 17.71
C SER A 151 -9.16 2.92 16.40
N GLN A 152 -8.83 3.59 15.32
CA GLN A 152 -9.52 3.48 14.02
C GLN A 152 -9.38 2.10 13.35
N SER A 153 -8.38 1.32 13.72
CA SER A 153 -8.21 -0.06 13.28
C SER A 153 -9.07 -1.05 14.06
N ASN A 154 -9.62 -0.64 15.20
CA ASN A 154 -10.48 -1.47 16.04
C ASN A 154 -11.97 -1.12 15.75
N TYR A 155 -12.51 -1.68 14.70
CA TYR A 155 -13.88 -1.48 14.23
C TYR A 155 -14.65 -2.81 14.17
N SER A 156 -15.97 -2.71 14.26
CA SER A 156 -16.86 -3.80 13.85
C SER A 156 -17.23 -3.64 12.37
N GLU A 157 -17.57 -4.73 11.71
CA GLU A 157 -17.98 -4.72 10.30
C GLU A 157 -19.16 -3.75 10.02
N GLU A 158 -20.09 -3.64 10.97
CA GLU A 158 -21.23 -2.74 10.89
C GLU A 158 -20.81 -1.28 10.88
N ASN A 159 -19.80 -0.94 11.71
CA ASN A 159 -19.32 0.42 11.89
C ASN A 159 -18.25 0.82 10.85
N TRP A 160 -17.72 -0.14 10.09
CA TRP A 160 -16.73 0.18 9.07
C TRP A 160 -17.33 1.05 7.95
N PRO A 161 -16.61 2.08 7.42
CA PRO A 161 -15.33 2.59 7.91
C PRO A 161 -15.52 3.53 9.11
N GLU A 162 -14.65 3.44 10.12
CA GLU A 162 -14.61 4.42 11.23
C GLU A 162 -13.95 5.75 10.80
N SER A 163 -13.02 5.66 9.87
CA SER A 163 -12.34 6.81 9.29
C SER A 163 -11.94 6.54 7.84
N TYR A 164 -11.71 7.61 7.11
CA TYR A 164 -11.07 7.54 5.80
C TYR A 164 -10.24 8.79 5.52
N MET A 165 -9.24 8.62 4.68
CA MET A 165 -8.53 9.71 4.02
C MET A 165 -9.02 9.80 2.57
N LEU A 166 -9.33 11.02 2.10
CA LEU A 166 -9.64 11.28 0.70
C LEU A 166 -8.62 12.24 0.12
N SER A 167 -8.03 11.90 -1.00
CA SER A 167 -7.12 12.75 -1.76
C SER A 167 -7.51 12.83 -3.22
N ALA A 168 -7.16 13.94 -3.88
CA ALA A 168 -7.36 14.15 -5.29
C ALA A 168 -6.03 14.20 -6.04
N THR A 169 -6.00 13.69 -7.26
CA THR A 169 -4.87 13.80 -8.18
C THR A 169 -5.27 14.64 -9.39
N VAL A 170 -4.37 15.49 -9.85
CA VAL A 170 -4.56 16.41 -10.94
C VAL A 170 -3.44 16.27 -11.97
N SER A 171 -3.71 16.52 -13.25
CA SER A 171 -2.70 16.63 -14.29
C SER A 171 -2.27 18.08 -14.52
N LYS A 172 -1.08 18.24 -15.12
CA LYS A 172 -0.59 19.56 -15.55
C LYS A 172 -1.47 20.22 -16.62
N GLN A 173 -2.11 19.41 -17.47
CA GLN A 173 -2.93 19.92 -18.55
C GLN A 173 -4.25 20.52 -18.06
N ASN A 174 -4.71 20.10 -16.88
CA ASN A 174 -6.01 20.53 -16.38
C ASN A 174 -6.00 20.68 -14.85
N PRO A 175 -5.33 21.71 -14.31
CA PRO A 175 -5.11 21.85 -12.87
C PRO A 175 -6.36 22.21 -12.06
N GLU A 176 -7.44 22.67 -12.71
CA GLU A 176 -8.70 23.00 -12.03
C GLU A 176 -9.54 21.78 -11.65
N PHE A 177 -9.35 20.65 -12.36
CA PHE A 177 -10.18 19.48 -12.19
C PHE A 177 -9.34 18.26 -11.80
N ALA A 178 -9.87 17.48 -10.86
CA ALA A 178 -9.27 16.21 -10.48
C ALA A 178 -9.46 15.16 -11.59
N GLU A 179 -8.44 14.37 -11.84
CA GLU A 179 -8.49 13.20 -12.74
C GLU A 179 -8.89 11.94 -11.97
N SER A 180 -8.52 11.87 -10.71
CA SER A 180 -8.84 10.75 -9.84
C SER A 180 -8.96 11.16 -8.38
N LEU A 181 -9.72 10.36 -7.63
CA LEU A 181 -9.77 10.40 -6.17
C LEU A 181 -9.22 9.08 -5.63
N THR A 182 -8.52 9.18 -4.51
CA THR A 182 -8.10 8.02 -3.73
C THR A 182 -8.71 8.09 -2.35
N ILE A 183 -9.44 7.06 -1.98
CA ILE A 183 -9.97 6.85 -0.63
C ILE A 183 -9.14 5.77 0.03
N LEU A 184 -8.65 6.01 1.23
CA LEU A 184 -7.90 5.05 2.02
C LEU A 184 -8.52 4.92 3.41
N THR A 185 -8.75 3.70 3.87
CA THR A 185 -9.26 3.39 5.19
C THR A 185 -8.60 2.14 5.76
N TYR A 186 -8.68 1.95 7.06
CA TYR A 186 -8.20 0.72 7.70
C TYR A 186 -9.02 -0.49 7.28
N LYS A 187 -8.34 -1.62 7.12
CA LYS A 187 -8.95 -2.93 6.89
C LYS A 187 -8.09 -4.03 7.52
N ASN A 188 -8.69 -4.85 8.36
CA ASN A 188 -7.99 -5.93 9.03
C ASN A 188 -7.66 -7.05 8.04
N TYR A 189 -6.46 -7.63 8.16
CA TYR A 189 -6.01 -8.72 7.31
C TYR A 189 -6.89 -9.96 7.45
N ASP A 190 -7.36 -10.25 8.67
CA ASP A 190 -8.21 -11.43 8.95
C ASP A 190 -9.47 -11.48 8.09
N GLU A 191 -10.00 -10.34 7.66
CA GLU A 191 -11.19 -10.28 6.80
C GLU A 191 -10.93 -10.76 5.37
N VAL A 192 -9.67 -10.80 4.95
CA VAL A 192 -9.26 -11.25 3.62
C VAL A 192 -8.43 -12.54 3.65
N LYS A 193 -8.13 -13.05 4.83
CA LYS A 193 -7.28 -14.23 5.04
C LYS A 193 -7.74 -15.46 4.27
N GLN A 194 -9.06 -15.64 4.11
CA GLN A 194 -9.62 -16.76 3.35
C GLN A 194 -9.17 -16.80 1.87
N TRP A 195 -8.65 -15.70 1.34
CA TRP A 195 -8.12 -15.61 -0.03
C TRP A 195 -6.60 -15.48 -0.08
N GLU A 196 -5.87 -15.66 1.03
CA GLU A 196 -4.41 -15.43 1.10
C GLU A 196 -3.60 -16.33 0.17
N THR A 197 -4.09 -17.54 -0.09
CA THR A 197 -3.45 -18.52 -0.99
C THR A 197 -3.73 -18.29 -2.47
N THR A 198 -4.55 -17.28 -2.81
CA THR A 198 -4.91 -16.93 -4.18
C THR A 198 -4.13 -15.70 -4.66
N PHE A 199 -3.95 -15.56 -5.95
CA PHE A 199 -3.22 -14.44 -6.55
C PHE A 199 -4.02 -13.77 -7.65
N ASN A 200 -3.91 -12.43 -7.73
CA ASN A 200 -4.21 -11.67 -8.94
C ASN A 200 -2.90 -11.11 -9.46
N THR A 201 -2.58 -11.38 -10.69
CA THR A 201 -1.46 -10.77 -11.41
C THR A 201 -1.96 -9.84 -12.52
N VAL A 202 -1.06 -9.11 -13.16
CA VAL A 202 -1.41 -8.30 -14.34
C VAL A 202 -1.85 -9.19 -15.52
N ALA A 203 -1.34 -10.42 -15.57
CA ALA A 203 -1.68 -11.40 -16.61
C ALA A 203 -2.94 -12.21 -16.28
N GLU A 204 -3.25 -12.34 -14.99
CA GLU A 204 -4.30 -13.22 -14.46
C GLU A 204 -5.18 -12.41 -13.51
N GLU A 205 -5.95 -11.50 -14.09
CA GLU A 205 -6.94 -10.71 -13.35
C GLU A 205 -8.10 -11.62 -12.88
N HIS A 206 -8.58 -11.35 -11.65
CA HIS A 206 -9.75 -12.04 -11.04
C HIS A 206 -9.55 -13.50 -10.60
N GLU A 207 -8.35 -14.03 -10.55
CA GLU A 207 -8.09 -15.40 -10.08
C GLU A 207 -8.39 -15.63 -8.59
N ARG A 208 -8.48 -14.58 -7.78
CA ARG A 208 -8.95 -14.67 -6.40
C ARG A 208 -10.43 -15.04 -6.29
N GLY A 209 -11.14 -15.11 -7.42
CA GLY A 209 -12.51 -15.61 -7.54
C GLY A 209 -13.61 -14.58 -7.26
N LYS A 210 -14.84 -14.97 -7.61
CA LYS A 210 -16.03 -14.09 -7.58
C LYS A 210 -16.35 -13.55 -6.19
N THR A 211 -16.11 -14.32 -5.15
CA THR A 211 -16.39 -13.90 -3.76
C THR A 211 -15.48 -12.77 -3.32
N TYR A 212 -14.21 -12.81 -3.72
CA TYR A 212 -13.25 -11.72 -3.45
C TYR A 212 -13.63 -10.44 -4.21
N GLU A 213 -14.02 -10.55 -5.47
CA GLU A 213 -14.46 -9.40 -6.26
C GLU A 213 -15.78 -8.80 -5.71
N ALA A 214 -16.70 -9.65 -5.25
CA ALA A 214 -17.93 -9.19 -4.58
C ALA A 214 -17.61 -8.44 -3.28
N PHE A 215 -16.71 -8.96 -2.45
CA PHE A 215 -16.24 -8.30 -1.25
C PHE A 215 -15.65 -6.92 -1.56
N LYS A 216 -14.73 -6.81 -2.51
CA LYS A 216 -14.13 -5.53 -2.90
C LYS A 216 -15.19 -4.53 -3.40
N THR A 217 -16.12 -5.01 -4.21
CA THR A 217 -17.19 -4.18 -4.76
C THR A 217 -18.11 -3.65 -3.68
N GLU A 218 -18.49 -4.47 -2.72
CA GLU A 218 -19.32 -4.06 -1.57
C GLU A 218 -18.62 -2.98 -0.74
N LYS A 219 -17.35 -3.21 -0.38
CA LYS A 219 -16.56 -2.25 0.39
C LYS A 219 -16.37 -0.93 -0.35
N ALA A 220 -16.11 -0.98 -1.66
CA ALA A 220 -16.01 0.22 -2.48
C ALA A 220 -17.33 1.01 -2.51
N LYS A 221 -18.47 0.33 -2.69
CA LYS A 221 -19.79 0.98 -2.68
C LYS A 221 -20.06 1.68 -1.35
N LYS A 222 -19.74 1.03 -0.22
CA LYS A 222 -19.91 1.60 1.12
C LYS A 222 -19.06 2.86 1.30
N LEU A 223 -17.78 2.84 0.90
CA LEU A 223 -16.90 4.01 0.96
C LEU A 223 -17.36 5.14 0.03
N ILE A 224 -17.75 4.84 -1.20
CA ILE A 224 -18.25 5.85 -2.13
C ILE A 224 -19.50 6.53 -1.55
N SER A 225 -20.42 5.76 -0.95
CA SER A 225 -21.61 6.33 -0.30
C SER A 225 -21.27 7.24 0.88
N GLU A 226 -20.20 6.98 1.62
CA GLU A 226 -19.72 7.91 2.65
C GLU A 226 -19.20 9.23 2.05
N ILE A 227 -18.48 9.15 0.93
CA ILE A 227 -17.98 10.34 0.23
C ILE A 227 -19.12 11.14 -0.39
N GLU A 228 -20.17 10.49 -0.90
CA GLU A 228 -21.35 11.16 -1.47
C GLU A 228 -22.09 12.04 -0.47
N LYS A 229 -22.01 11.76 0.83
CA LYS A 229 -22.55 12.66 1.86
C LYS A 229 -21.93 14.06 1.81
N LYS A 230 -20.67 14.15 1.37
CA LYS A 230 -19.93 15.40 1.20
C LYS A 230 -19.96 15.93 -0.23
N PHE A 231 -19.98 15.02 -1.19
CA PHE A 231 -19.97 15.32 -2.63
C PHE A 231 -21.13 14.60 -3.32
N PRO A 232 -22.37 15.12 -3.24
CA PRO A 232 -23.58 14.39 -3.67
C PRO A 232 -23.58 14.00 -5.14
N GLU A 233 -22.88 14.77 -5.99
CA GLU A 233 -22.83 14.51 -7.45
C GLU A 233 -21.73 13.51 -7.84
N LEU A 234 -20.91 13.03 -6.90
CA LEU A 234 -19.75 12.21 -7.18
C LEU A 234 -20.09 11.01 -8.07
N ARG A 235 -21.17 10.28 -7.79
CA ARG A 235 -21.54 9.07 -8.51
C ARG A 235 -21.72 9.31 -10.01
N SER A 236 -22.30 10.43 -10.39
CA SER A 236 -22.50 10.83 -11.79
C SER A 236 -21.18 11.13 -12.51
N GLN A 237 -20.16 11.50 -11.76
CA GLN A 237 -18.84 11.92 -12.24
C GLN A 237 -17.84 10.77 -12.37
N ILE A 238 -18.18 9.58 -11.83
CA ILE A 238 -17.31 8.39 -11.88
C ILE A 238 -17.26 7.84 -13.30
N LYS A 239 -16.04 7.58 -13.78
CA LYS A 239 -15.75 6.87 -15.03
C LYS A 239 -15.42 5.39 -14.76
N ALA A 240 -14.58 5.12 -13.75
CA ALA A 240 -14.18 3.76 -13.36
C ALA A 240 -13.79 3.74 -11.87
N VAL A 241 -13.86 2.57 -11.27
CA VAL A 241 -13.46 2.32 -9.88
C VAL A 241 -12.52 1.12 -9.84
N HIS A 242 -11.38 1.28 -9.18
CA HIS A 242 -10.43 0.22 -8.87
C HIS A 242 -10.23 0.14 -7.37
N THR A 243 -9.84 -1.03 -6.88
CA THR A 243 -9.69 -1.28 -5.44
C THR A 243 -8.42 -2.05 -5.13
N SER A 244 -7.82 -1.76 -3.97
CA SER A 244 -6.79 -2.58 -3.33
C SER A 244 -7.26 -3.01 -1.96
N SER A 245 -7.03 -4.26 -1.60
CA SER A 245 -7.31 -4.82 -0.27
C SER A 245 -5.99 -5.08 0.47
N PRO A 246 -6.02 -5.53 1.74
CA PRO A 246 -4.83 -6.00 2.44
C PRO A 246 -3.97 -7.03 1.68
N LEU A 247 -4.55 -7.81 0.78
CA LEU A 247 -3.82 -8.76 -0.07
C LEU A 247 -3.09 -8.12 -1.27
N SER A 248 -3.20 -6.82 -1.44
CA SER A 248 -2.53 -6.07 -2.53
C SER A 248 -1.27 -5.34 -2.05
N TYR A 249 -0.98 -5.39 -0.74
CA TYR A 249 0.11 -4.68 -0.09
C TYR A 249 1.17 -5.63 0.45
#